data_377e11552d2cb2ca9d208ed27906542e
#
_entry.id   377e11552d2cb2ca9d208ed27906542e
#
_cell.length_a   1.000
_cell.length_b   1.000
_cell.length_c   1.000
_cell.angle_alpha   90.00
_cell.angle_beta   90.00
_cell.angle_gamma   90.00
#
_symmetry.space_group_name_H-M   'P 1'
#
loop_
_entity.id
_entity.type
_entity.pdbx_description
1 polymer ?
#
loop_
_entity_poly.entity_id
_entity_poly.type
_entity_poly.pdbx_seq_one_letter_code
_entity_poly.pdbx_strand_id
1 'polypeptide(L)'
;YTLDQVRAELQKRIDAVEKKYEVKIDVAELQAEQSVATKEDAPVVQKLKFALETAHGIKARCVGIGGGTVGAYLRNAGFDCVVWSSMDELAHQPNEYALISNIAKDAETIACMAVME
;
A
#
# COMPACT_ATOMS: atom_id res chain seq x y z
N TYR A 1 -3.05 -7.26 11.13
CA TYR A 1 -3.20 -8.72 11.11
C TYR A 1 -1.87 -9.37 10.73
N THR A 2 -1.54 -10.50 11.34
CA THR A 2 -0.44 -11.36 10.91
C THR A 2 -0.92 -12.35 9.85
N LEU A 3 0.00 -12.92 9.07
CA LEU A 3 -0.34 -13.98 8.11
C LEU A 3 -1.03 -15.17 8.79
N ASP A 4 -0.58 -15.54 9.99
CA ASP A 4 -1.18 -16.66 10.73
C ASP A 4 -2.61 -16.35 11.17
N GLN A 5 -2.92 -15.11 11.55
CA GLN A 5 -4.30 -14.70 11.84
C GLN A 5 -5.19 -14.78 10.60
N VAL A 6 -4.67 -14.37 9.44
CA VAL A 6 -5.41 -14.46 8.17
C VAL A 6 -5.65 -15.91 7.78
N ARG A 7 -4.63 -16.77 7.88
CA ARG A 7 -4.74 -18.22 7.61
C ARG A 7 -5.77 -18.88 8.51
N ALA A 8 -5.72 -18.59 9.82
CA ALA A 8 -6.66 -19.14 10.78
C ALA A 8 -8.13 -18.72 10.49
N GLU A 9 -8.34 -17.45 10.14
CA GLU A 9 -9.69 -16.97 9.79
C GLU A 9 -10.17 -17.56 8.45
N LEU A 10 -9.29 -17.73 7.47
CA LEU A 10 -9.61 -18.38 6.21
C LEU A 10 -10.01 -19.85 6.45
N GLN A 11 -9.22 -20.61 7.21
CA GLN A 11 -9.51 -22.01 7.53
C GLN A 11 -10.86 -22.16 8.22
N LYS A 12 -11.16 -21.31 9.19
CA LYS A 12 -12.45 -21.31 9.88
C LYS A 12 -13.63 -21.10 8.91
N ARG A 13 -13.48 -20.25 7.89
CA ARG A 13 -14.51 -20.04 6.86
C ARG A 13 -14.64 -21.23 5.94
N ILE A 14 -13.53 -21.84 5.56
CA ILE A 14 -13.50 -23.06 4.75
C ILE A 14 -14.26 -24.18 5.47
N ASP A 15 -13.89 -24.45 6.72
CA ASP A 15 -14.53 -25.50 7.52
C ASP A 15 -16.06 -25.30 7.63
N ALA A 16 -16.49 -24.04 7.77
CA ALA A 16 -17.92 -23.72 7.84
C ALA A 16 -18.66 -24.00 6.51
N VAL A 17 -18.01 -23.69 5.38
CA VAL A 17 -18.56 -23.93 4.03
C VAL A 17 -18.58 -25.43 3.72
N GLU A 18 -17.49 -26.15 3.98
CA GLU A 18 -17.40 -27.60 3.81
C GLU A 18 -18.50 -28.31 4.57
N LYS A 19 -18.68 -27.93 5.85
CA LYS A 19 -19.73 -28.51 6.71
C LYS A 19 -21.14 -28.20 6.21
N LYS A 20 -21.36 -26.98 5.72
CA LYS A 20 -22.71 -26.55 5.29
C LYS A 20 -23.15 -27.18 3.97
N TYR A 21 -22.20 -27.35 3.04
CA TYR A 21 -22.48 -27.77 1.68
C TYR A 21 -21.99 -29.19 1.36
N GLU A 22 -21.42 -29.90 2.33
CA GLU A 22 -20.86 -31.25 2.17
C GLU A 22 -19.86 -31.36 1.00
N VAL A 23 -19.04 -30.30 0.84
CA VAL A 23 -18.00 -30.23 -0.17
C VAL A 23 -16.62 -30.31 0.47
N LYS A 24 -15.59 -30.55 -0.34
CA LYS A 24 -14.19 -30.46 0.06
C LYS A 24 -13.54 -29.29 -0.65
N ILE A 25 -12.78 -28.46 0.07
CA ILE A 25 -12.09 -27.29 -0.47
C ILE A 25 -10.60 -27.47 -0.24
N ASP A 26 -9.84 -27.63 -1.31
CA ASP A 26 -8.39 -27.65 -1.27
C ASP A 26 -7.85 -26.23 -1.53
N VAL A 27 -6.96 -25.76 -0.67
CA VAL A 27 -6.35 -24.43 -0.77
C VAL A 27 -4.85 -24.58 -0.99
N ALA A 28 -4.35 -23.96 -2.05
CA ALA A 28 -2.92 -23.83 -2.30
C ALA A 28 -2.50 -22.36 -2.08
N GLU A 29 -1.61 -22.13 -1.14
CA GLU A 29 -1.01 -20.81 -0.96
C GLU A 29 0.09 -20.63 -2.00
N LEU A 30 -0.11 -19.71 -2.95
CA LEU A 30 0.83 -19.42 -4.03
C LEU A 30 1.86 -18.35 -3.62
N GLN A 31 1.44 -17.39 -2.81
CA GLN A 31 2.28 -16.31 -2.32
C GLN A 31 1.72 -15.74 -1.02
N ALA A 32 2.59 -15.46 -0.07
CA ALA A 32 2.23 -14.77 1.16
C ALA A 32 3.37 -13.85 1.62
N GLU A 33 3.04 -12.59 1.88
CA GLU A 33 3.99 -11.59 2.35
C GLU A 33 3.44 -10.91 3.60
N GLN A 34 4.23 -10.92 4.67
CA GLN A 34 3.90 -10.15 5.87
C GLN A 34 4.12 -8.67 5.57
N SER A 35 3.07 -7.87 5.72
CA SER A 35 3.18 -6.42 5.58
C SER A 35 3.63 -5.77 6.89
N VAL A 36 4.74 -5.04 6.82
CA VAL A 36 5.21 -4.15 7.90
C VAL A 36 4.80 -2.73 7.54
N ALA A 37 4.26 -1.98 8.50
CA ALA A 37 3.90 -0.59 8.29
C ALA A 37 5.08 0.33 8.62
N THR A 38 5.35 1.33 7.78
CA THR A 38 6.20 2.46 8.14
C THR A 38 5.47 3.31 9.18
N LYS A 39 6.17 3.72 10.23
CA LYS A 39 5.61 4.57 11.28
C LYS A 39 5.26 5.95 10.71
N GLU A 40 4.19 6.53 11.24
CA GLU A 40 3.75 7.86 10.77
C GLU A 40 4.78 8.96 11.06
N ASP A 41 5.55 8.84 12.13
CA ASP A 41 6.62 9.76 12.54
C ASP A 41 7.96 9.51 11.82
N ALA A 42 8.04 8.49 10.93
CA ALA A 42 9.25 8.23 10.17
C ALA A 42 9.64 9.44 9.28
N PRO A 43 10.94 9.74 9.15
CA PRO A 43 11.41 10.92 8.40
C PRO A 43 10.88 11.01 6.98
N VAL A 44 10.81 9.89 6.24
CA VAL A 44 10.30 9.85 4.88
C VAL A 44 8.82 10.24 4.81
N VAL A 45 8.02 9.85 5.79
CA VAL A 45 6.59 10.20 5.87
C VAL A 45 6.43 11.69 6.16
N GLN A 46 7.20 12.22 7.10
CA GLN A 46 7.14 13.63 7.47
C GLN A 46 7.63 14.53 6.32
N LYS A 47 8.72 14.15 5.64
CA LYS A 47 9.20 14.86 4.45
C LYS A 47 8.16 14.89 3.32
N LEU A 48 7.49 13.77 3.05
CA LEU A 48 6.44 13.72 2.03
C LEU A 48 5.23 14.59 2.41
N LYS A 49 4.75 14.51 3.67
CA LYS A 49 3.65 15.36 4.14
C LYS A 49 3.97 16.84 4.00
N PHE A 50 5.17 17.26 4.40
CA PHE A 50 5.63 18.63 4.27
C PHE A 50 5.72 19.06 2.80
N ALA A 51 6.31 18.23 1.93
CA ALA A 51 6.44 18.54 0.52
C ALA A 51 5.06 18.72 -0.17
N LEU A 52 4.09 17.85 0.14
CA LEU A 52 2.73 17.93 -0.39
C LEU A 52 2.02 19.21 0.07
N GLU A 53 2.17 19.58 1.34
CA GLU A 53 1.57 20.80 1.87
C GLU A 53 2.24 22.04 1.26
N THR A 54 3.58 22.05 1.14
CA THR A 54 4.34 23.20 0.62
C THR A 54 4.13 23.41 -0.87
N ALA A 55 4.20 22.34 -1.68
CA ALA A 55 4.11 22.46 -3.13
C ALA A 55 2.66 22.57 -3.64
N HIS A 56 1.71 21.93 -2.95
CA HIS A 56 0.35 21.78 -3.48
C HIS A 56 -0.77 22.15 -2.49
N GLY A 57 -0.45 22.55 -1.25
CA GLY A 57 -1.44 22.84 -0.21
C GLY A 57 -2.21 21.61 0.28
N ILE A 58 -1.70 20.40 0.04
CA ILE A 58 -2.37 19.13 0.36
C ILE A 58 -1.99 18.67 1.76
N LYS A 59 -2.98 18.57 2.65
CA LYS A 59 -2.82 17.95 3.98
C LYS A 59 -2.97 16.44 3.87
N ALA A 60 -1.86 15.74 3.71
CA ALA A 60 -1.84 14.30 3.54
C ALA A 60 -2.08 13.54 4.87
N ARG A 61 -2.77 12.41 4.77
CA ARG A 61 -2.95 11.46 5.88
C ARG A 61 -2.36 10.09 5.51
N CYS A 62 -1.85 9.38 6.51
CA CYS A 62 -1.42 8.01 6.32
C CYS A 62 -2.63 7.07 6.30
N VAL A 63 -2.64 6.15 5.35
CA VAL A 63 -3.66 5.12 5.22
C VAL A 63 -3.01 3.78 4.91
N GLY A 64 -3.65 2.70 5.34
CA GLY A 64 -3.32 1.37 4.86
C GLY A 64 -4.05 1.08 3.55
N ILE A 65 -3.37 0.48 2.60
CA ILE A 65 -3.98 0.00 1.35
C ILE A 65 -4.08 -1.53 1.37
N GLY A 66 -5.18 -2.05 0.81
CA GLY A 66 -5.48 -3.48 0.80
C GLY A 66 -4.75 -4.29 -0.29
N GLY A 67 -3.82 -3.68 -1.03
CA GLY A 67 -3.06 -4.32 -2.11
C GLY A 67 -1.58 -4.46 -1.79
N GLY A 68 -0.92 -5.40 -2.47
CA GLY A 68 0.54 -5.55 -2.42
C GLY A 68 1.25 -4.42 -3.18
N THR A 69 2.36 -3.94 -2.64
CA THR A 69 3.23 -2.97 -3.31
C THR A 69 4.69 -3.36 -3.14
N VAL A 70 5.55 -2.91 -4.05
CA VAL A 70 7.01 -3.07 -3.93
C VAL A 70 7.53 -2.47 -2.61
N GLY A 71 6.86 -1.47 -2.06
CA GLY A 71 7.16 -0.91 -0.75
C GLY A 71 7.13 -1.93 0.41
N ALA A 72 6.40 -3.04 0.28
CA ALA A 72 6.41 -4.11 1.27
C ALA A 72 7.79 -4.78 1.38
N TYR A 73 8.44 -5.05 0.26
CA TYR A 73 9.80 -5.64 0.23
C TYR A 73 10.82 -4.72 0.88
N LEU A 74 10.75 -3.40 0.62
CA LEU A 74 11.64 -2.42 1.25
C LEU A 74 11.42 -2.37 2.75
N ARG A 75 10.17 -2.34 3.21
CA ARG A 75 9.85 -2.35 4.64
C ARG A 75 10.29 -3.64 5.33
N ASN A 76 10.10 -4.79 4.69
CA ASN A 76 10.56 -6.08 5.20
C ASN A 76 12.10 -6.16 5.29
N ALA A 77 12.81 -5.43 4.42
CA ALA A 77 14.26 -5.26 4.48
C ALA A 77 14.73 -4.22 5.53
N GLY A 78 13.80 -3.61 6.28
CA GLY A 78 14.12 -2.66 7.36
C GLY A 78 14.21 -1.20 6.92
N PHE A 79 13.81 -0.86 5.69
CA PHE A 79 13.77 0.52 5.20
C PHE A 79 12.40 1.15 5.44
N ASP A 80 12.39 2.37 5.94
CA ASP A 80 11.18 3.17 5.93
C ASP A 80 10.77 3.50 4.50
N CYS A 81 9.54 3.14 4.14
CA CYS A 81 9.04 3.33 2.78
C CYS A 81 7.58 3.77 2.81
N VAL A 82 7.28 4.84 2.09
CA VAL A 82 5.93 5.34 1.85
C VAL A 82 5.61 5.21 0.36
N VAL A 83 4.37 4.84 0.06
CA VAL A 83 3.86 4.77 -1.31
C VAL A 83 2.90 5.93 -1.51
N TRP A 84 3.14 6.71 -2.53
CA TRP A 84 2.30 7.86 -2.89
C TRP A 84 2.41 8.15 -4.39
N SER A 85 1.33 8.63 -4.95
CA SER A 85 1.31 9.23 -6.29
C SER A 85 0.02 10.04 -6.48
N SER A 86 0.06 11.05 -7.35
CA SER A 86 -1.13 11.74 -7.84
C SER A 86 -1.75 10.92 -8.97
N MET A 87 -2.90 10.29 -8.73
CA MET A 87 -3.53 9.43 -9.73
C MET A 87 -5.05 9.50 -9.63
N ASP A 88 -5.71 9.27 -10.75
CA ASP A 88 -7.13 8.97 -10.78
C ASP A 88 -7.35 7.50 -10.35
N GLU A 89 -8.56 7.17 -9.87
CA GLU A 89 -8.89 5.81 -9.43
C GLU A 89 -9.12 4.86 -10.63
N LEU A 90 -8.11 4.73 -11.51
CA LEU A 90 -8.15 3.95 -12.74
C LEU A 90 -7.18 2.76 -12.74
N ALA A 91 -6.46 2.54 -11.64
CA ALA A 91 -5.50 1.45 -11.54
C ALA A 91 -6.15 0.10 -11.85
N HIS A 92 -5.51 -0.68 -12.72
CA HIS A 92 -5.96 -2.01 -13.15
C HIS A 92 -7.28 -2.02 -13.94
N GLN A 93 -7.69 -0.90 -14.51
CA GLN A 93 -8.88 -0.81 -15.35
C GLN A 93 -8.53 -0.79 -16.85
N PRO A 94 -9.46 -1.23 -17.73
CA PRO A 94 -9.29 -1.04 -19.15
C PRO A 94 -9.09 0.44 -19.51
N ASN A 95 -8.16 0.73 -20.40
CA ASN A 95 -7.75 2.09 -20.79
C ASN A 95 -7.18 2.93 -19.64
N GLU A 96 -6.48 2.31 -18.69
CA GLU A 96 -5.72 3.00 -17.66
C GLU A 96 -4.81 4.06 -18.29
N TYR A 97 -4.80 5.25 -17.71
CA TYR A 97 -3.97 6.37 -18.16
C TYR A 97 -3.39 7.13 -16.96
N ALA A 98 -2.38 7.91 -17.21
CA ALA A 98 -1.87 8.91 -16.26
C ALA A 98 -1.94 10.30 -16.89
N LEU A 99 -2.41 11.29 -16.14
CA LEU A 99 -2.41 12.67 -16.57
C LEU A 99 -0.97 13.22 -16.47
N ILE A 100 -0.50 13.90 -17.53
CA ILE A 100 0.83 14.56 -17.53
C ILE A 100 0.93 15.55 -16.37
N SER A 101 -0.17 16.26 -16.06
CA SER A 101 -0.24 17.17 -14.91
C SER A 101 -0.02 16.48 -13.56
N ASN A 102 -0.47 15.24 -13.41
CA ASN A 102 -0.25 14.45 -12.19
C ASN A 102 1.23 14.02 -12.08
N ILE A 103 1.82 13.59 -13.20
CA ILE A 103 3.26 13.28 -13.28
C ILE A 103 4.11 14.51 -12.92
N ALA A 104 3.74 15.69 -13.41
CA ALA A 104 4.43 16.93 -13.07
C ALA A 104 4.33 17.26 -11.58
N LYS A 105 3.15 17.12 -10.97
CA LYS A 105 2.96 17.30 -9.52
C LYS A 105 3.79 16.31 -8.70
N ASP A 106 3.86 15.05 -9.12
CA ASP A 106 4.68 14.05 -8.45
C ASP A 106 6.17 14.42 -8.53
N ALA A 107 6.64 14.91 -9.68
CA ALA A 107 8.01 15.38 -9.85
C ALA A 107 8.31 16.61 -8.98
N GLU A 108 7.41 17.59 -8.88
CA GLU A 108 7.54 18.75 -8.01
C GLU A 108 7.62 18.33 -6.52
N THR A 109 6.79 17.38 -6.11
CA THR A 109 6.80 16.84 -4.74
C THR A 109 8.14 16.16 -4.43
N ILE A 110 8.63 15.32 -5.35
CA ILE A 110 9.93 14.62 -5.17
C ILE A 110 11.08 15.64 -5.14
N ALA A 111 11.06 16.65 -6.03
CA ALA A 111 12.06 17.72 -6.03
C ALA A 111 12.05 18.51 -4.70
N CYS A 112 10.86 18.82 -4.17
CA CYS A 112 10.73 19.46 -2.87
C CYS A 112 11.34 18.60 -1.75
N MET A 113 11.05 17.28 -1.72
CA MET A 113 11.64 16.35 -0.75
C MET A 113 13.17 16.27 -0.85
N ALA A 114 13.72 16.33 -2.07
CA ALA A 114 15.16 16.18 -2.31
C ALA A 114 16.00 17.37 -1.79
N VAL A 115 15.42 18.58 -1.76
CA VAL A 115 16.10 19.79 -1.28
C VAL A 115 15.89 20.06 0.21
N MET A 116 15.11 19.23 0.88
CA MET A 116 14.92 19.32 2.35
C MET A 116 16.10 18.65 3.07
N GLU A 117 16.79 19.40 3.92
CA GLU A 117 17.81 18.90 4.82
C GLU A 117 17.26 18.04 5.97
#